data_85d8ae08457f92e4a2c0047bd396d5dc
#
_entry.id   85d8ae08457f92e4a2c0047bd396d5dc
#
_cell.length_a   1.000
_cell.length_b   1.000
_cell.length_c   1.000
_cell.angle_alpha   90.00
_cell.angle_beta   90.00
_cell.angle_gamma   90.00
#
_symmetry.space_group_name_H-M   'P 1'
#
loop_
_entity.id
_entity.type
_entity.pdbx_description
1 polymer ?
#
loop_
_entity_poly.entity_id
_entity_poly.type
_entity_poly.pdbx_seq_one_letter_code
_entity_poly.pdbx_strand_id
1 'polypeptide(L)'
;RLFSWGRQIKSLVPLIDVARCFKFMEEREDLSSETFNLTKDTLTVKEVAEICKKHNPKTTLRETNDEIPNLGFSLSNKKILGVGFKFLYNLNESIKEMIAKWSHQNFIKDLEYVKDGENLFEDKRGKISNHELTEPINLIGLIDSKKGTIRANHYHPQQEQKCLFTKGQII
;
A
#
# COMPACT_ATOMS: atom_id res chain seq x y z
N ARG A 1 -14.89 1.29 3.00
CA ARG A 1 -16.00 0.35 2.92
C ARG A 1 -15.61 -0.98 3.55
N LEU A 2 -16.45 -1.53 4.42
CA LEU A 2 -16.22 -2.76 5.15
C LEU A 2 -17.18 -3.84 4.64
N PHE A 3 -16.72 -4.72 3.77
CA PHE A 3 -17.48 -5.85 3.26
C PHE A 3 -17.76 -6.85 4.37
N SER A 4 -18.93 -7.48 4.35
CA SER A 4 -19.37 -8.43 5.36
C SER A 4 -19.14 -7.92 6.80
N TRP A 5 -19.49 -6.64 7.03
CA TRP A 5 -19.32 -5.95 8.32
C TRP A 5 -17.87 -5.87 8.81
N GLY A 6 -16.90 -6.08 7.93
CA GLY A 6 -15.49 -6.09 8.28
C GLY A 6 -15.04 -7.29 9.13
N ARG A 7 -15.78 -8.41 9.10
CA ARG A 7 -15.48 -9.62 9.88
C ARG A 7 -14.27 -10.40 9.40
N GLN A 8 -13.75 -10.09 8.22
CA GLN A 8 -12.58 -10.78 7.69
C GLN A 8 -11.37 -10.64 8.61
N ILE A 9 -10.74 -11.76 8.95
CA ILE A 9 -9.56 -11.84 9.81
C ILE A 9 -8.29 -11.62 8.99
N LYS A 10 -7.36 -10.85 9.54
CA LYS A 10 -6.03 -10.59 8.97
C LYS A 10 -4.95 -10.83 10.01
N SER A 11 -3.92 -11.56 9.59
CA SER A 11 -2.67 -11.69 10.34
C SER A 11 -1.73 -10.59 9.92
N LEU A 12 -1.32 -9.76 10.86
CA LEU A 12 -0.63 -8.48 10.61
C LEU A 12 0.70 -8.43 11.35
N VAL A 13 1.64 -7.68 10.79
CA VAL A 13 2.93 -7.40 11.39
C VAL A 13 3.39 -5.99 10.99
N PRO A 14 3.95 -5.19 11.91
CA PRO A 14 4.59 -3.93 11.57
C PRO A 14 5.75 -4.11 10.60
N LEU A 15 5.83 -3.26 9.55
CA LEU A 15 6.85 -3.35 8.50
C LEU A 15 8.28 -3.36 9.05
N ILE A 16 8.53 -2.57 10.10
CA ILE A 16 9.86 -2.52 10.74
C ILE A 16 10.23 -3.86 11.37
N ASP A 17 9.27 -4.57 11.97
CA ASP A 17 9.52 -5.91 12.49
C ASP A 17 9.78 -6.93 11.38
N VAL A 18 9.21 -6.73 10.17
CA VAL A 18 9.58 -7.53 8.99
C VAL A 18 11.04 -7.32 8.63
N ALA A 19 11.49 -6.08 8.52
CA ALA A 19 12.89 -5.77 8.21
C ALA A 19 13.85 -6.32 9.28
N ARG A 20 13.47 -6.21 10.57
CA ARG A 20 14.24 -6.79 11.68
C ARG A 20 14.29 -8.31 11.60
N CYS A 21 13.22 -8.95 11.18
CA CYS A 21 13.20 -10.39 11.01
C CYS A 21 14.16 -10.86 9.92
N PHE A 22 14.22 -10.16 8.78
CA PHE A 22 15.22 -10.47 7.75
C PHE A 22 16.65 -10.39 8.30
N LYS A 23 16.99 -9.31 9.00
CA LYS A 23 18.30 -9.18 9.64
C LYS A 23 18.56 -10.30 10.66
N PHE A 24 17.57 -10.63 11.48
CA PHE A 24 17.67 -11.71 12.45
C PHE A 24 17.94 -13.07 11.78
N MET A 25 17.29 -13.34 10.63
CA MET A 25 17.51 -14.58 9.88
C MET A 25 18.87 -14.62 9.19
N GLU A 26 19.36 -13.49 8.69
CA GLU A 26 20.69 -13.38 8.06
C GLU A 26 21.81 -13.76 9.04
N GLU A 27 21.63 -13.46 10.31
CA GLU A 27 22.60 -13.75 11.39
C GLU A 27 22.47 -15.19 11.96
N ARG A 28 21.56 -16.04 11.40
CA ARG A 28 21.19 -17.35 11.96
C ARG A 28 21.30 -18.48 10.92
N GLU A 29 22.53 -18.96 10.71
CA GLU A 29 22.82 -20.08 9.79
C GLU A 29 22.12 -21.39 10.22
N ASP A 30 21.88 -21.56 11.53
CA ASP A 30 21.18 -22.70 12.11
C ASP A 30 19.69 -22.78 11.71
N LEU A 31 19.12 -21.71 11.13
CA LEU A 31 17.75 -21.65 10.67
C LEU A 31 17.61 -21.77 9.14
N SER A 32 18.67 -22.17 8.45
CA SER A 32 18.67 -22.34 7.01
C SER A 32 17.58 -23.36 6.57
N SER A 33 16.92 -23.06 5.46
CA SER A 33 15.84 -23.90 4.88
C SER A 33 14.57 -24.05 5.72
N GLU A 34 14.41 -23.25 6.76
CA GLU A 34 13.21 -23.26 7.60
C GLU A 34 12.17 -22.24 7.13
N THR A 35 10.89 -22.57 7.29
CA THR A 35 9.78 -21.67 6.99
C THR A 35 9.12 -21.17 8.26
N PHE A 36 8.88 -19.87 8.35
CA PHE A 36 8.27 -19.21 9.50
C PHE A 36 7.07 -18.35 9.09
N ASN A 37 6.02 -18.38 9.89
CA ASN A 37 4.97 -17.37 9.81
C ASN A 37 5.41 -16.13 10.58
N LEU A 38 5.52 -15.01 9.89
CA LEU A 38 5.85 -13.73 10.49
C LEU A 38 4.58 -12.91 10.67
N THR A 39 3.94 -13.07 11.81
CA THR A 39 2.75 -12.31 12.20
C THR A 39 2.82 -11.96 13.67
N LYS A 40 2.37 -10.76 14.03
CA LYS A 40 2.31 -10.32 15.43
C LYS A 40 0.88 -10.33 15.95
N ASP A 41 -0.01 -9.67 15.25
CA ASP A 41 -1.39 -9.44 15.66
C ASP A 41 -2.38 -10.11 14.70
N THR A 42 -3.49 -10.59 15.24
CA THR A 42 -4.62 -11.08 14.43
C THR A 42 -5.82 -10.20 14.72
N LEU A 43 -6.25 -9.45 13.73
CA LEU A 43 -7.35 -8.49 13.83
C LEU A 43 -8.35 -8.69 12.69
N THR A 44 -9.57 -8.29 12.93
CA THR A 44 -10.57 -8.13 11.87
C THR A 44 -10.30 -6.86 11.06
N VAL A 45 -10.79 -6.84 9.83
CA VAL A 45 -10.74 -5.62 8.98
C VAL A 45 -11.44 -4.45 9.67
N LYS A 46 -12.50 -4.71 10.46
CA LYS A 46 -13.19 -3.69 11.25
C LYS A 46 -12.28 -3.09 12.32
N GLU A 47 -11.60 -3.92 13.10
CA GLU A 47 -10.67 -3.43 14.14
C GLU A 47 -9.54 -2.59 13.55
N VAL A 48 -8.97 -3.02 12.42
CA VAL A 48 -7.96 -2.21 11.70
C VAL A 48 -8.55 -0.87 11.24
N ALA A 49 -9.76 -0.88 10.70
CA ALA A 49 -10.42 0.35 10.24
C ALA A 49 -10.75 1.30 11.41
N GLU A 50 -11.09 0.77 12.58
CA GLU A 50 -11.32 1.56 13.80
C GLU A 50 -10.00 2.21 14.29
N ILE A 51 -8.89 1.49 14.23
CA ILE A 51 -7.57 2.06 14.52
C ILE A 51 -7.27 3.20 13.54
N CYS A 52 -7.48 2.97 12.23
CA CYS A 52 -7.29 4.02 11.23
C CYS A 52 -8.18 5.25 11.50
N LYS A 53 -9.45 5.05 11.83
CA LYS A 53 -10.39 6.13 12.17
C LYS A 53 -9.96 6.89 13.41
N LYS A 54 -9.45 6.20 14.42
CA LYS A 54 -8.91 6.83 15.64
C LYS A 54 -7.79 7.83 15.33
N HIS A 55 -6.91 7.49 14.41
CA HIS A 55 -5.77 8.34 14.01
C HIS A 55 -6.09 9.30 12.87
N ASN A 56 -7.19 9.08 12.14
CA ASN A 56 -7.71 10.00 11.14
C ASN A 56 -9.24 10.14 11.32
N PRO A 57 -9.70 11.04 12.18
CA PRO A 57 -11.14 11.22 12.48
C PRO A 57 -12.00 11.59 11.27
N LYS A 58 -11.40 12.10 10.19
CA LYS A 58 -12.10 12.39 8.94
C LYS A 58 -12.52 11.12 8.18
N THR A 59 -11.97 9.97 8.55
CA THR A 59 -12.29 8.68 7.92
C THR A 59 -13.74 8.28 8.25
N THR A 60 -14.54 8.03 7.21
CA THR A 60 -15.88 7.48 7.32
C THR A 60 -15.86 5.98 7.08
N LEU A 61 -16.33 5.19 8.05
CA LEU A 61 -16.49 3.75 7.89
C LEU A 61 -17.91 3.45 7.38
N ARG A 62 -17.99 2.75 6.27
CA ARG A 62 -19.27 2.28 5.70
C ARG A 62 -19.28 0.76 5.69
N GLU A 63 -20.10 0.20 6.53
CA GLU A 63 -20.35 -1.24 6.61
C GLU A 63 -21.32 -1.68 5.50
N THR A 64 -21.08 -2.83 4.91
CA THR A 64 -21.97 -3.42 3.90
C THR A 64 -22.15 -4.91 4.19
N ASN A 65 -23.27 -5.45 3.73
CA ASN A 65 -23.57 -6.88 3.88
C ASN A 65 -23.11 -7.71 2.67
N ASP A 66 -22.25 -7.12 1.82
CA ASP A 66 -21.72 -7.83 0.66
C ASP A 66 -20.94 -9.07 1.14
N GLU A 67 -21.14 -10.17 0.48
CA GLU A 67 -20.42 -11.41 0.76
C GLU A 67 -18.93 -11.27 0.44
N ILE A 68 -18.13 -11.94 1.26
CA ILE A 68 -16.71 -12.12 1.00
C ILE A 68 -16.43 -13.62 0.84
N PRO A 69 -15.58 -14.01 -0.12
CA PRO A 69 -15.33 -15.41 -0.43
C PRO A 69 -14.65 -16.17 0.71
N ASN A 70 -13.98 -15.45 1.62
CA ASN A 70 -13.23 -16.04 2.72
C ASN A 70 -13.17 -15.08 3.91
N LEU A 71 -13.53 -15.61 5.11
CA LEU A 71 -13.40 -14.86 6.36
C LEU A 71 -11.95 -14.70 6.84
N GLY A 72 -11.01 -15.37 6.18
CA GLY A 72 -9.60 -15.35 6.57
C GLY A 72 -9.30 -16.38 7.67
N PHE A 73 -8.06 -16.35 8.11
CA PHE A 73 -7.56 -17.22 9.17
C PHE A 73 -6.42 -16.51 9.92
N SER A 74 -6.17 -16.98 11.14
CA SER A 74 -5.01 -16.53 11.92
C SER A 74 -3.82 -17.44 11.63
N LEU A 75 -2.64 -16.84 11.58
CA LEU A 75 -1.36 -17.54 11.48
C LEU A 75 -0.72 -17.64 12.85
N SER A 76 -0.18 -18.82 13.17
CA SER A 76 0.59 -19.01 14.40
C SER A 76 2.02 -18.50 14.22
N ASN A 77 2.46 -17.66 15.15
CA ASN A 77 3.84 -17.14 15.21
C ASN A 77 4.72 -17.90 16.23
N LYS A 78 4.23 -18.99 16.79
CA LYS A 78 4.95 -19.74 17.85
C LYS A 78 6.34 -20.18 17.42
N LYS A 79 6.50 -20.60 16.16
CA LYS A 79 7.79 -21.09 15.66
C LYS A 79 8.83 -19.97 15.61
N ILE A 80 8.50 -18.78 15.11
CA ILE A 80 9.42 -17.66 15.03
C ILE A 80 9.78 -17.12 16.43
N LEU A 81 8.82 -17.09 17.35
CA LEU A 81 9.08 -16.74 18.75
C LEU A 81 9.96 -17.79 19.43
N GLY A 82 9.76 -19.09 19.13
CA GLY A 82 10.52 -20.20 19.68
C GLY A 82 12.00 -20.17 19.33
N VAL A 83 12.37 -19.58 18.19
CA VAL A 83 13.79 -19.38 17.80
C VAL A 83 14.39 -18.06 18.33
N GLY A 84 13.63 -17.32 19.16
CA GLY A 84 14.11 -16.15 19.89
C GLY A 84 13.84 -14.80 19.22
N PHE A 85 13.13 -14.75 18.10
CA PHE A 85 12.73 -13.47 17.53
C PHE A 85 11.73 -12.75 18.44
N LYS A 86 11.88 -11.42 18.55
CA LYS A 86 11.00 -10.58 19.37
C LYS A 86 10.43 -9.43 18.55
N PHE A 87 9.10 -9.34 18.52
CA PHE A 87 8.42 -8.18 17.97
C PHE A 87 8.59 -6.98 18.91
N LEU A 88 9.02 -5.85 18.39
CA LEU A 88 9.23 -4.63 19.17
C LEU A 88 8.21 -3.53 18.88
N TYR A 89 7.63 -3.54 17.68
CA TYR A 89 6.77 -2.45 17.23
C TYR A 89 5.29 -2.77 17.45
N ASN A 90 4.51 -1.76 17.78
CA ASN A 90 3.08 -1.85 18.00
C ASN A 90 2.33 -1.47 16.72
N LEU A 91 1.33 -2.27 16.35
CA LEU A 91 0.55 -2.05 15.13
C LEU A 91 -0.21 -0.72 15.16
N ASN A 92 -0.79 -0.35 16.32
CA ASN A 92 -1.52 0.90 16.47
C ASN A 92 -0.61 2.12 16.23
N GLU A 93 0.60 2.13 16.78
CA GLU A 93 1.57 3.20 16.56
C GLU A 93 2.09 3.20 15.12
N SER A 94 2.34 2.02 14.54
CA SER A 94 2.75 1.91 13.13
C SER A 94 1.70 2.45 12.18
N ILE A 95 0.42 2.19 12.42
CA ILE A 95 -0.70 2.77 11.65
C ILE A 95 -0.75 4.30 11.83
N LYS A 96 -0.60 4.79 13.06
CA LYS A 96 -0.55 6.22 13.36
C LYS A 96 0.56 6.92 12.57
N GLU A 97 1.78 6.39 12.63
CA GLU A 97 2.93 6.94 11.91
C GLU A 97 2.71 6.92 10.40
N MET A 98 2.18 5.82 9.87
CA MET A 98 1.85 5.69 8.46
C MET A 98 0.81 6.72 8.02
N ILE A 99 -0.25 6.92 8.79
CA ILE A 99 -1.27 7.95 8.52
C ILE A 99 -0.64 9.35 8.58
N ALA A 100 0.16 9.64 9.61
CA ALA A 100 0.83 10.93 9.76
C ALA A 100 1.77 11.23 8.57
N LYS A 101 2.50 10.23 8.12
CA LYS A 101 3.44 10.36 7.01
C LYS A 101 2.74 10.52 5.65
N TRP A 102 1.68 9.75 5.40
CA TRP A 102 1.08 9.63 4.07
C TRP A 102 -0.21 10.42 3.90
N SER A 103 -0.92 10.81 4.97
CA SER A 103 -2.17 11.57 4.86
C SER A 103 -2.00 13.00 4.34
N HIS A 104 -0.79 13.54 4.41
CA HIS A 104 -0.46 14.86 3.87
C HIS A 104 0.01 14.79 2.40
N GLN A 105 0.34 13.62 1.92
CA GLN A 105 0.64 13.41 0.52
C GLN A 105 -0.68 13.33 -0.24
N ASN A 106 -1.05 14.44 -0.86
CA ASN A 106 -2.19 14.52 -1.77
C ASN A 106 -1.85 13.80 -3.10
N PHE A 107 -1.53 12.50 -3.02
CA PHE A 107 -1.24 11.69 -4.21
C PHE A 107 -2.33 11.80 -5.28
N ILE A 108 -3.58 11.96 -4.85
CA ILE A 108 -4.73 12.10 -5.77
C ILE A 108 -4.87 13.56 -6.24
N LYS A 109 -4.53 14.54 -5.39
CA LYS A 109 -4.59 15.95 -5.81
C LYS A 109 -3.50 16.31 -6.81
N ASP A 110 -2.33 15.70 -6.70
CA ASP A 110 -1.26 15.89 -7.69
C ASP A 110 -1.60 15.22 -9.02
N LEU A 111 -2.46 14.18 -9.00
CA LEU A 111 -3.02 13.59 -10.23
C LEU A 111 -4.20 14.39 -10.82
N GLU A 112 -4.95 15.12 -9.99
CA GLU A 112 -5.99 16.05 -10.45
C GLU A 112 -5.42 17.38 -10.97
N TYR A 113 -4.14 17.66 -10.72
CA TYR A 113 -3.50 18.92 -11.09
C TYR A 113 -2.66 18.84 -12.37
N VAL A 114 -3.09 18.11 -13.35
CA VAL A 114 -2.88 18.56 -14.71
C VAL A 114 -4.03 19.52 -14.98
N LYS A 115 -3.91 20.78 -14.49
CA LYS A 115 -4.79 21.84 -14.93
C LYS A 115 -4.78 21.84 -16.45
N ASP A 116 -5.92 21.56 -17.02
CA ASP A 116 -6.16 21.90 -18.40
C ASP A 116 -5.68 23.36 -18.61
N GLY A 117 -4.63 23.55 -19.37
CA GLY A 117 -4.66 24.75 -20.09
C GLY A 117 -3.54 25.76 -20.09
N GLU A 118 -2.38 25.59 -19.48
CA GLU A 118 -1.38 26.65 -19.66
C GLU A 118 -0.45 26.45 -20.88
N ASN A 119 -0.36 25.22 -21.42
CA ASN A 119 0.42 24.94 -22.62
C ASN A 119 -0.28 23.91 -23.55
N LEU A 120 -1.56 24.12 -23.78
CA LEU A 120 -2.34 23.29 -24.67
C LEU A 120 -2.36 23.93 -26.05
N PHE A 121 -1.89 23.21 -27.06
CA PHE A 121 -2.04 23.56 -28.45
C PHE A 121 -2.94 22.52 -29.15
N GLU A 122 -4.03 22.95 -29.77
CA GLU A 122 -4.93 22.07 -30.50
C GLU A 122 -5.17 22.63 -31.90
N ASP A 123 -5.02 21.79 -32.93
CA ASP A 123 -5.33 22.08 -34.29
C ASP A 123 -6.02 20.87 -34.95
N LYS A 124 -6.36 20.97 -36.24
CA LYS A 124 -7.01 19.88 -37.00
C LYS A 124 -6.17 18.58 -37.10
N ARG A 125 -4.91 18.60 -36.70
CA ARG A 125 -4.01 17.42 -36.65
C ARG A 125 -4.06 16.71 -35.32
N GLY A 126 -4.49 17.41 -34.23
CA GLY A 126 -4.56 16.88 -32.86
C GLY A 126 -4.18 17.88 -31.80
N LYS A 127 -3.94 17.36 -30.60
CA LYS A 127 -3.68 18.12 -29.39
C LYS A 127 -2.24 17.87 -28.90
N ILE A 128 -1.53 18.93 -28.54
CA ILE A 128 -0.23 18.88 -27.87
C ILE A 128 -0.42 19.42 -26.46
N SER A 129 -0.05 18.64 -25.47
CA SER A 129 -0.03 19.07 -24.07
C SER A 129 1.43 19.09 -23.58
N ASN A 130 1.90 20.22 -23.15
CA ASN A 130 3.23 20.37 -22.56
C ASN A 130 3.12 20.33 -21.02
N HIS A 131 4.00 19.60 -20.38
CA HIS A 131 4.06 19.51 -18.94
C HIS A 131 5.44 20.00 -18.49
N GLU A 132 5.48 20.99 -17.63
CA GLU A 132 6.72 21.41 -16.98
C GLU A 132 7.12 20.39 -15.91
N LEU A 133 8.36 19.97 -15.97
CA LEU A 133 8.97 19.07 -15.00
C LEU A 133 9.81 19.90 -14.05
N THR A 134 9.36 20.03 -12.82
CA THR A 134 10.06 20.80 -11.78
C THR A 134 11.13 19.99 -11.05
N GLU A 135 11.24 18.71 -11.37
CA GLU A 135 12.16 17.75 -10.75
C GLU A 135 13.06 17.10 -11.80
N PRO A 136 14.28 16.72 -11.44
CA PRO A 136 15.14 15.97 -12.34
C PRO A 136 14.54 14.60 -12.64
N ILE A 137 14.22 14.35 -13.91
CA ILE A 137 13.75 13.08 -14.42
C ILE A 137 14.86 12.43 -15.22
N ASN A 138 15.24 11.23 -14.85
CA ASN A 138 16.30 10.48 -15.53
C ASN A 138 15.76 9.35 -16.42
N LEU A 139 14.46 9.06 -16.38
CA LEU A 139 13.81 8.06 -17.22
C LEU A 139 12.35 8.43 -17.50
N ILE A 140 11.95 8.38 -18.77
CA ILE A 140 10.56 8.47 -19.19
C ILE A 140 10.19 7.17 -19.87
N GLY A 141 9.18 6.47 -19.36
CA GLY A 141 8.63 5.26 -19.94
C GLY A 141 7.20 5.49 -20.45
N LEU A 142 6.93 5.07 -21.68
CA LEU A 142 5.57 5.02 -22.22
C LEU A 142 5.04 3.59 -22.07
N ILE A 143 3.87 3.45 -21.48
CA ILE A 143 3.27 2.14 -21.21
C ILE A 143 1.87 2.10 -21.82
N ASP A 144 1.71 1.22 -22.79
CA ASP A 144 0.40 0.84 -23.29
C ASP A 144 -0.08 -0.44 -22.63
N SER A 145 -1.34 -0.45 -22.20
CA SER A 145 -1.94 -1.61 -21.55
C SER A 145 -3.21 -2.03 -22.25
N LYS A 146 -3.35 -3.31 -22.53
CA LYS A 146 -4.59 -3.87 -23.06
C LYS A 146 -5.66 -3.90 -21.98
N LYS A 147 -6.92 -3.76 -22.37
CA LYS A 147 -8.07 -3.88 -21.48
C LYS A 147 -8.01 -5.21 -20.69
N GLY A 148 -8.21 -5.15 -19.39
CA GLY A 148 -8.24 -6.32 -18.51
C GLY A 148 -6.86 -6.84 -18.09
N THR A 149 -5.76 -6.14 -18.41
CA THR A 149 -4.45 -6.52 -17.91
C THR A 149 -4.12 -5.82 -16.59
N ILE A 150 -3.42 -6.52 -15.72
CA ILE A 150 -2.90 -5.98 -14.47
C ILE A 150 -1.43 -5.65 -14.67
N ARG A 151 -1.04 -4.44 -14.25
CA ARG A 151 0.35 -3.97 -14.23
C ARG A 151 0.71 -3.41 -12.86
N ALA A 152 1.98 -3.10 -12.68
CA ALA A 152 2.50 -2.47 -11.45
C ALA A 152 2.26 -3.31 -10.18
N ASN A 153 2.28 -4.64 -10.29
CA ASN A 153 2.18 -5.56 -9.16
C ASN A 153 3.54 -5.74 -8.45
N HIS A 154 4.30 -4.64 -8.32
CA HIS A 154 5.61 -4.56 -7.67
C HIS A 154 5.81 -3.15 -7.13
N TYR A 155 6.82 -2.99 -6.30
CA TYR A 155 7.23 -1.68 -5.80
C TYR A 155 8.72 -1.45 -6.02
N HIS A 156 9.13 -0.19 -6.03
CA HIS A 156 10.51 0.22 -6.22
C HIS A 156 11.03 0.84 -4.90
N PRO A 157 11.93 0.18 -4.17
CA PRO A 157 12.36 0.64 -2.85
C PRO A 157 13.24 1.91 -2.90
N GLN A 158 13.86 2.19 -4.04
CA GLN A 158 14.78 3.32 -4.22
C GLN A 158 14.41 4.24 -5.38
N GLN A 159 13.28 4.00 -6.02
CA GLN A 159 12.84 4.76 -7.19
C GLN A 159 11.46 5.35 -6.95
N GLU A 160 11.35 6.65 -7.14
CA GLU A 160 10.06 7.32 -7.24
C GLU A 160 9.56 7.27 -8.69
N GLN A 161 8.31 6.88 -8.88
CA GLN A 161 7.66 6.88 -10.19
C GLN A 161 6.44 7.79 -10.15
N LYS A 162 6.39 8.73 -11.09
CA LYS A 162 5.22 9.56 -11.35
C LYS A 162 4.58 9.09 -12.65
N CYS A 163 3.28 8.79 -12.61
CA CYS A 163 2.54 8.30 -13.77
C CYS A 163 1.56 9.35 -14.24
N LEU A 164 1.65 9.73 -15.51
CA LEU A 164 0.66 10.54 -16.19
C LEU A 164 -0.25 9.63 -17.01
N PHE A 165 -1.53 9.64 -16.70
CA PHE A 165 -2.53 8.89 -17.46
C PHE A 165 -3.08 9.76 -18.59
N THR A 166 -2.75 9.40 -19.82
CA THR A 166 -3.18 10.17 -21.01
C THR A 166 -4.50 9.67 -21.58
N LYS A 167 -4.85 8.41 -21.32
CA LYS A 167 -6.09 7.79 -21.83
C LYS A 167 -6.40 6.52 -21.06
N GLY A 168 -7.68 6.30 -20.74
CA GLY A 168 -8.14 5.05 -20.12
C GLY A 168 -8.77 5.26 -18.76
N GLN A 169 -9.08 4.16 -18.08
CA GLN A 169 -9.63 4.11 -16.74
C GLN A 169 -8.85 3.09 -15.92
N ILE A 170 -8.51 3.47 -14.69
CA ILE A 170 -7.86 2.60 -13.72
C ILE A 170 -8.87 2.30 -12.63
N ILE A 171 -8.90 1.06 -12.22
CA ILE A 171 -9.76 0.56 -11.14
C ILE A 171 -8.88 0.15 -9.96
#